data_427688c258aa514ed63dc5d3d040d34e
#
_entry.id   427688c258aa514ed63dc5d3d040d34e
#
_cell.length_a   1.000
_cell.length_b   1.000
_cell.length_c   1.000
_cell.angle_alpha   90.00
_cell.angle_beta   90.00
_cell.angle_gamma   90.00
#
_symmetry.space_group_name_H-M   'P 1'
#
loop_
_entity.id
_entity.type
_entity.pdbx_description
1 polymer ?
#
loop_
_entity_poly.entity_id
_entity_poly.type
_entity_poly.pdbx_seq_one_letter_code
_entity_poly.pdbx_strand_id
1 'polypeptide(L)'
;NPSLVISKYEKKWNTNVDFIADARYGFNNRHLNPWAGFRFSSKDTFDPDKKMKHQSFYIAGGKRVSQFFKENDLTGLANSIGTLLYGQNDMKIYENYFAKTGFSKRWESGVKFLIEGEYEDRLPINNTTDFILNKKWRYRFTPNYPVQILDSQFTRHQAVLLHTRLSITPGQRYIEFPNYKMAIGSRYPTFTLDYTKGIKN
;
A
#
# COMPACT_ATOMS: atom_id res chain seq x y z
N ASN A 1 -6.12 6.18 -10.18
CA ASN A 1 -5.26 7.34 -10.50
C ASN A 1 -4.17 6.84 -11.44
N PRO A 2 -3.91 7.52 -12.56
CA PRO A 2 -2.80 7.17 -13.43
C PRO A 2 -1.50 7.51 -12.71
N SER A 3 -0.70 6.50 -12.38
CA SER A 3 0.66 6.67 -11.91
C SER A 3 1.62 6.64 -13.11
N LEU A 4 2.63 7.49 -13.10
CA LEU A 4 3.73 7.43 -14.05
C LEU A 4 4.69 6.32 -13.60
N VAL A 5 4.98 5.38 -14.49
CA VAL A 5 5.97 4.33 -14.26
C VAL A 5 6.99 4.36 -15.38
N ILE A 6 8.26 4.53 -15.04
CA ILE A 6 9.39 4.48 -15.97
C ILE A 6 10.30 3.36 -15.52
N SER A 7 10.50 2.35 -16.39
CA SER A 7 11.30 1.17 -16.08
C SER A 7 12.55 1.12 -16.96
N LYS A 8 13.70 0.82 -16.34
CA LYS A 8 14.98 0.63 -17.02
C LYS A 8 15.65 -0.64 -16.48
N TYR A 9 16.16 -1.45 -17.39
CA TYR A 9 17.01 -2.58 -17.03
C TYR A 9 18.48 -2.19 -17.03
N GLU A 10 19.15 -2.40 -15.89
CA GLU A 10 20.57 -2.14 -15.71
C GLU A 10 21.37 -3.43 -15.78
N LYS A 11 22.06 -3.64 -16.89
CA LYS A 11 22.82 -4.87 -17.18
C LYS A 11 23.92 -5.17 -16.15
N LYS A 12 24.62 -4.12 -15.68
CA LYS A 12 25.77 -4.28 -14.76
C LYS A 12 25.36 -4.96 -13.45
N TRP A 13 24.15 -4.70 -12.96
CA TRP A 13 23.65 -5.25 -11.71
C TRP A 13 22.55 -6.30 -11.90
N ASN A 14 22.23 -6.64 -13.13
CA ASN A 14 21.12 -7.54 -13.47
C ASN A 14 19.82 -7.16 -12.75
N THR A 15 19.50 -5.87 -12.74
CA THR A 15 18.43 -5.27 -11.92
C THR A 15 17.52 -4.41 -12.79
N ASN A 16 16.22 -4.60 -12.63
CA ASN A 16 15.23 -3.65 -13.12
C ASN A 16 15.11 -2.50 -12.12
N VAL A 17 15.15 -1.29 -12.60
CA VAL A 17 14.94 -0.06 -11.83
C VAL A 17 13.66 0.57 -12.34
N ASP A 18 12.65 0.65 -11.46
CA ASP A 18 11.38 1.33 -11.75
C ASP A 18 11.31 2.63 -10.96
N PHE A 19 11.10 3.72 -11.65
CA PHE A 19 10.69 4.99 -11.05
C PHE A 19 9.17 5.07 -11.13
N ILE A 20 8.52 5.35 -9.99
CA ILE A 20 7.07 5.45 -9.87
C ILE A 20 6.76 6.82 -9.29
N ALA A 21 5.86 7.56 -9.92
CA ALA A 21 5.38 8.83 -9.40
C ALA A 21 3.87 8.95 -9.59
N ASP A 22 3.22 9.59 -8.64
CA ASP A 22 1.79 9.87 -8.66
C ASP A 22 1.54 11.26 -8.08
N ALA A 23 0.53 11.95 -8.59
CA ALA A 23 0.11 13.23 -8.04
C ALA A 23 -1.42 13.30 -8.05
N ARG A 24 -1.99 13.56 -6.88
CA ARG A 24 -3.43 13.76 -6.70
C ARG A 24 -3.70 15.19 -6.28
N TYR A 25 -4.63 15.85 -6.97
CA TYR A 25 -5.13 17.16 -6.58
C TYR A 25 -6.56 17.07 -6.07
N GLY A 26 -6.81 17.56 -4.87
CA GLY A 26 -8.13 17.68 -4.28
C GLY A 26 -8.74 19.04 -4.61
N PHE A 27 -9.72 19.09 -5.53
CA PHE A 27 -10.30 20.35 -5.97
C PHE A 27 -11.00 21.13 -4.85
N ASN A 28 -11.68 20.43 -3.94
CA ASN A 28 -12.43 21.08 -2.88
C ASN A 28 -11.54 21.63 -1.75
N ASN A 29 -10.51 20.89 -1.38
CA ASN A 29 -9.57 21.30 -0.33
C ASN A 29 -8.32 22.00 -0.89
N ARG A 30 -8.16 22.04 -2.22
CA ARG A 30 -7.01 22.62 -2.94
C ARG A 30 -5.66 22.02 -2.50
N HIS A 31 -5.65 20.78 -2.03
CA HIS A 31 -4.44 20.10 -1.61
C HIS A 31 -3.84 19.28 -2.76
N LEU A 32 -2.54 19.46 -2.99
CA LEU A 32 -1.75 18.63 -3.87
C LEU A 32 -1.05 17.55 -3.03
N ASN A 33 -1.16 16.30 -3.47
CA ASN A 33 -0.60 15.12 -2.81
C ASN A 33 0.31 14.37 -3.80
N PRO A 34 1.55 14.86 -4.02
CA PRO A 34 2.53 14.20 -4.85
C PRO A 34 3.35 13.20 -4.03
N TRP A 35 3.68 12.06 -4.65
CA TRP A 35 4.66 11.13 -4.11
C TRP A 35 5.46 10.48 -5.23
N ALA A 36 6.66 10.02 -4.92
CA ALA A 36 7.51 9.30 -5.83
C ALA A 36 8.29 8.20 -5.10
N GLY A 37 8.79 7.23 -5.88
CA GLY A 37 9.60 6.15 -5.34
C GLY A 37 10.41 5.44 -6.41
N PHE A 38 11.35 4.65 -5.94
CA PHE A 38 12.17 3.76 -6.75
C PHE A 38 11.98 2.32 -6.26
N ARG A 39 11.91 1.41 -7.21
CA ARG A 39 11.95 -0.04 -6.96
C ARG A 39 13.12 -0.64 -7.72
N PHE A 40 13.92 -1.40 -7.03
CA PHE A 40 15.02 -2.18 -7.59
C PHE A 40 14.65 -3.65 -7.46
N SER A 41 14.54 -4.36 -8.57
CA SER A 41 14.19 -5.79 -8.53
C SER A 41 15.19 -6.60 -9.36
N SER A 42 15.69 -7.71 -8.79
CA SER A 42 16.53 -8.61 -9.55
C SER A 42 15.75 -9.18 -10.73
N LYS A 43 16.37 -9.21 -11.89
CA LYS A 43 15.81 -9.96 -13.01
C LYS A 43 16.01 -11.45 -12.73
N ASP A 44 14.94 -12.23 -12.83
CA ASP A 44 15.03 -13.68 -12.83
C ASP A 44 15.71 -14.09 -14.13
N THR A 45 17.05 -14.16 -14.12
CA THR A 45 17.79 -14.74 -15.23
C THR A 45 17.73 -16.24 -15.06
N PHE A 46 17.16 -16.93 -16.03
CA PHE A 46 17.22 -18.38 -16.06
C PHE A 46 18.68 -18.81 -16.27
N ASP A 47 19.24 -19.41 -15.26
CA ASP A 47 20.50 -20.12 -15.31
C ASP A 47 20.20 -21.50 -14.75
N PRO A 48 20.28 -22.59 -15.55
CA PRO A 48 19.95 -23.94 -15.08
C PRO A 48 20.73 -24.36 -13.84
N ASP A 49 21.93 -23.85 -13.67
CA ASP A 49 22.82 -24.15 -12.55
C ASP A 49 22.60 -23.27 -11.34
N LYS A 50 21.80 -22.22 -11.46
CA LYS A 50 21.52 -21.26 -10.36
C LYS A 50 20.09 -21.36 -9.86
N LYS A 51 19.94 -21.51 -8.54
CA LYS A 51 18.64 -21.46 -7.89
C LYS A 51 17.98 -20.10 -8.10
N MET A 52 16.70 -20.12 -8.47
CA MET A 52 15.90 -18.92 -8.67
C MET A 52 15.80 -18.13 -7.37
N LYS A 53 16.26 -16.88 -7.41
CA LYS A 53 16.18 -15.93 -6.29
C LYS A 53 15.62 -14.62 -6.82
N HIS A 54 14.44 -14.29 -6.38
CA HIS A 54 13.87 -12.97 -6.67
C HIS A 54 13.98 -12.10 -5.42
N GLN A 55 14.61 -10.94 -5.56
CA GLN A 55 14.69 -9.96 -4.50
C GLN A 55 14.33 -8.59 -5.03
N SER A 56 13.64 -7.81 -4.23
CA SER A 56 13.35 -6.42 -4.54
C SER A 56 13.53 -5.54 -3.32
N PHE A 57 14.00 -4.35 -3.56
CA PHE A 57 14.09 -3.26 -2.60
C PHE A 57 13.31 -2.09 -3.16
N TYR A 58 12.60 -1.37 -2.31
CA TYR A 58 11.96 -0.14 -2.73
C TYR A 58 12.08 0.95 -1.65
N ILE A 59 12.04 2.19 -2.12
CA ILE A 59 11.96 3.38 -1.29
C ILE A 59 10.98 4.33 -1.95
N ALA A 60 10.08 4.92 -1.16
CA ALA A 60 9.11 5.88 -1.65
C ALA A 60 8.84 6.94 -0.58
N GLY A 61 8.44 8.12 -1.00
CA GLY A 61 8.08 9.18 -0.08
C GLY A 61 7.32 10.30 -0.76
N GLY A 62 6.68 11.12 0.05
CA GLY A 62 5.88 12.24 -0.42
C GLY A 62 4.66 12.49 0.45
N LYS A 63 3.62 13.02 -0.16
CA LYS A 63 2.35 13.29 0.49
C LYS A 63 1.22 12.49 -0.17
N ARG A 64 0.34 11.89 0.62
CA ARG A 64 -0.81 11.13 0.12
C ARG A 64 -2.02 11.25 1.05
N VAL A 65 -3.17 10.83 0.55
CA VAL A 65 -4.37 10.58 1.35
C VAL A 65 -4.44 9.10 1.66
N SER A 66 -4.58 8.75 2.94
CA SER A 66 -4.68 7.38 3.43
C SER A 66 -6.02 7.15 4.13
N GLN A 67 -6.46 5.89 4.17
CA GLN A 67 -7.63 5.48 4.94
C GLN A 67 -7.21 4.95 6.32
N PHE A 68 -8.04 5.18 7.35
CA PHE A 68 -7.84 4.58 8.66
C PHE A 68 -7.97 3.06 8.61
N PHE A 69 -8.93 2.57 7.86
CA PHE A 69 -9.20 1.14 7.69
C PHE A 69 -8.72 0.70 6.31
N LYS A 70 -7.47 0.25 6.23
CA LYS A 70 -6.83 -0.18 4.96
C LYS A 70 -7.46 -1.45 4.37
N GLU A 71 -8.12 -2.26 5.20
CA GLU A 71 -8.78 -3.52 4.82
C GLU A 71 -10.24 -3.34 4.36
N ASN A 72 -10.74 -2.11 4.40
CA ASN A 72 -12.10 -1.83 3.96
C ASN A 72 -12.13 -1.68 2.43
N ASP A 73 -12.80 -2.58 1.75
CA ASP A 73 -13.00 -2.58 0.29
C ASP A 73 -13.95 -1.47 -0.19
N LEU A 74 -14.32 -0.52 0.67
CA LEU A 74 -15.19 0.59 0.28
C LEU A 74 -14.49 1.46 -0.77
N THR A 75 -15.02 1.42 -1.99
CA THR A 75 -14.49 2.24 -3.07
C THR A 75 -14.85 3.70 -2.88
N GLY A 76 -13.97 4.61 -3.32
CA GLY A 76 -14.25 6.05 -3.25
C GLY A 76 -15.56 6.45 -3.96
N LEU A 77 -15.94 5.72 -5.03
CA LEU A 77 -17.19 5.94 -5.74
C LEU A 77 -18.41 5.56 -4.87
N ALA A 78 -18.40 4.39 -4.25
CA ALA A 78 -19.49 3.96 -3.38
C ALA A 78 -19.67 4.91 -2.18
N ASN A 79 -18.57 5.32 -1.55
CA ASN A 79 -18.62 6.30 -0.47
C ASN A 79 -19.16 7.66 -0.96
N SER A 80 -18.76 8.11 -2.16
CA SER A 80 -19.26 9.38 -2.72
C SER A 80 -20.76 9.35 -2.98
N ILE A 81 -21.29 8.23 -3.50
CA ILE A 81 -22.72 8.04 -3.69
C ILE A 81 -23.46 8.04 -2.34
N GLY A 82 -22.99 7.27 -1.37
CA GLY A 82 -23.56 7.22 -0.02
C GLY A 82 -23.56 8.58 0.67
N THR A 83 -22.45 9.31 0.55
CA THR A 83 -22.32 10.67 1.10
C THR A 83 -23.28 11.65 0.43
N LEU A 84 -23.38 11.63 -0.90
CA LEU A 84 -24.23 12.54 -1.67
C LEU A 84 -25.73 12.31 -1.44
N LEU A 85 -26.14 11.03 -1.40
CA LEU A 85 -27.56 10.67 -1.24
C LEU A 85 -28.02 10.73 0.22
N TYR A 86 -27.19 10.29 1.17
CA TYR A 86 -27.59 10.04 2.55
C TYR A 86 -26.79 10.84 3.58
N GLY A 87 -25.72 11.53 3.19
CA GLY A 87 -24.78 12.18 4.13
C GLY A 87 -23.90 11.19 4.90
N GLN A 88 -23.86 9.93 4.46
CA GLN A 88 -23.14 8.88 5.12
C GLN A 88 -21.70 8.81 4.59
N ASN A 89 -20.74 9.30 5.40
CA ASN A 89 -19.31 9.26 5.07
C ASN A 89 -18.63 8.14 5.87
N ASP A 90 -18.56 6.94 5.29
CA ASP A 90 -17.98 5.75 5.94
C ASP A 90 -16.47 5.61 5.66
N MET A 91 -15.97 6.25 4.59
CA MET A 91 -14.55 6.27 4.26
C MET A 91 -13.84 7.32 5.11
N LYS A 92 -13.28 6.88 6.24
CA LYS A 92 -12.48 7.74 7.11
C LYS A 92 -11.08 7.90 6.55
N ILE A 93 -10.66 9.13 6.28
CA ILE A 93 -9.41 9.46 5.60
C ILE A 93 -8.61 10.53 6.35
N TYR A 94 -7.31 10.50 6.15
CA TYR A 94 -6.37 11.52 6.62
C TYR A 94 -5.30 11.77 5.56
N GLU A 95 -4.67 12.94 5.61
CA GLU A 95 -3.46 13.20 4.83
C GLU A 95 -2.23 12.77 5.63
N ASN A 96 -1.20 12.32 4.95
CA ASN A 96 0.09 12.05 5.58
C ASN A 96 1.26 12.38 4.66
N TYR A 97 2.29 12.96 5.25
CA TYR A 97 3.63 12.88 4.69
C TYR A 97 4.19 11.53 5.08
N PHE A 98 4.76 10.83 4.14
CA PHE A 98 5.29 9.50 4.41
C PHE A 98 6.68 9.28 3.81
N ALA A 99 7.45 8.43 4.45
CA ALA A 99 8.63 7.80 3.91
C ALA A 99 8.51 6.30 4.14
N LYS A 100 8.62 5.51 3.09
CA LYS A 100 8.45 4.06 3.13
C LYS A 100 9.62 3.38 2.45
N THR A 101 10.14 2.33 3.07
CA THR A 101 11.15 1.46 2.50
C THR A 101 10.77 0.02 2.74
N GLY A 102 11.18 -0.87 1.84
CA GLY A 102 10.89 -2.28 2.01
C GLY A 102 11.84 -3.16 1.21
N PHE A 103 12.02 -4.35 1.74
CA PHE A 103 12.80 -5.40 1.13
C PHE A 103 11.97 -6.67 1.05
N SER A 104 11.95 -7.31 -0.10
CA SER A 104 11.34 -8.62 -0.27
C SER A 104 12.29 -9.60 -0.94
N LYS A 105 12.17 -10.86 -0.54
CA LYS A 105 12.95 -11.94 -1.12
C LYS A 105 12.14 -13.22 -1.22
N ARG A 106 12.25 -13.87 -2.37
CA ARG A 106 11.62 -15.17 -2.63
C ARG A 106 12.72 -16.16 -2.99
N TRP A 107 12.66 -17.31 -2.36
CA TRP A 107 13.54 -18.44 -2.63
C TRP A 107 12.78 -19.55 -3.35
N GLU A 108 13.49 -20.33 -4.13
CA GLU A 108 12.95 -21.48 -4.86
C GLU A 108 12.40 -22.57 -3.92
N SER A 109 12.87 -22.62 -2.67
CA SER A 109 12.32 -23.49 -1.62
C SER A 109 10.86 -23.22 -1.25
N GLY A 110 10.22 -22.20 -1.84
CA GLY A 110 8.86 -21.78 -1.51
C GLY A 110 8.77 -20.78 -0.34
N VAL A 111 9.91 -20.33 0.17
CA VAL A 111 9.95 -19.30 1.22
C VAL A 111 9.90 -17.92 0.59
N LYS A 112 9.03 -17.05 1.13
CA LYS A 112 8.92 -15.62 0.79
C LYS A 112 9.04 -14.82 2.07
N PHE A 113 9.86 -13.78 2.05
CA PHE A 113 10.04 -12.84 3.15
C PHE A 113 9.84 -11.42 2.68
N LEU A 114 9.15 -10.62 3.47
CA LEU A 114 8.93 -9.19 3.28
C LEU A 114 9.17 -8.48 4.59
N ILE A 115 9.89 -7.38 4.54
CA ILE A 115 10.00 -6.41 5.64
C ILE A 115 9.81 -5.02 5.09
N GLU A 116 8.97 -4.22 5.74
CA GLU A 116 8.66 -2.84 5.36
C GLU A 116 8.71 -1.94 6.59
N GLY A 117 9.37 -0.80 6.45
CA GLY A 117 9.35 0.29 7.42
C GLY A 117 8.64 1.49 6.82
N GLU A 118 7.73 2.11 7.57
CA GLU A 118 6.99 3.29 7.14
C GLU A 118 6.95 4.33 8.26
N TYR A 119 7.37 5.54 7.94
CA TYR A 119 7.17 6.73 8.76
C TYR A 119 6.01 7.53 8.19
N GLU A 120 5.10 7.98 9.03
CA GLU A 120 3.97 8.82 8.65
C GLU A 120 3.86 10.01 9.61
N ASP A 121 3.73 11.22 9.06
CA ASP A 121 3.26 12.42 9.76
C ASP A 121 1.81 12.66 9.32
N ARG A 122 0.88 12.30 10.17
CA ARG A 122 -0.56 12.24 9.89
C ARG A 122 -1.24 13.56 10.21
N LEU A 123 -2.01 14.06 9.25
CA LEU A 123 -2.74 15.32 9.36
C LEU A 123 -4.25 15.06 9.23
N PRO A 124 -5.07 15.70 10.07
CA PRO A 124 -6.52 15.62 9.93
C PRO A 124 -6.99 16.28 8.64
N ILE A 125 -8.03 15.69 8.03
CA ILE A 125 -8.76 16.29 6.92
C ILE A 125 -10.16 16.64 7.40
N ASN A 126 -10.58 17.89 7.22
CA ASN A 126 -11.94 18.29 7.48
C ASN A 126 -12.85 17.99 6.28
N ASN A 127 -14.12 17.74 6.56
CA ASN A 127 -15.13 17.70 5.50
C ASN A 127 -15.21 19.06 4.82
N THR A 128 -15.19 19.08 3.50
CA THR A 128 -15.24 20.30 2.69
C THR A 128 -16.65 20.68 2.25
N THR A 129 -17.62 19.80 2.46
CA THR A 129 -19.04 20.02 2.15
C THR A 129 -19.92 19.23 3.09
N ASP A 130 -21.11 19.74 3.36
CA ASP A 130 -22.22 19.09 4.03
C ASP A 130 -23.45 18.93 3.11
N PHE A 131 -23.23 19.08 1.81
CA PHE A 131 -24.28 18.99 0.81
C PHE A 131 -24.83 17.57 0.66
N ILE A 132 -26.17 17.44 0.76
CA ILE A 132 -26.93 16.19 0.61
C ILE A 132 -28.08 16.44 -0.37
N LEU A 133 -28.28 15.54 -1.32
CA LEU A 133 -29.40 15.62 -2.27
C LEU A 133 -30.75 15.41 -1.57
N ASN A 134 -30.83 14.44 -0.66
CA ASN A 134 -32.07 14.12 0.04
C ASN A 134 -32.10 14.73 1.45
N LYS A 135 -32.60 15.94 1.58
CA LYS A 135 -32.73 16.69 2.84
C LYS A 135 -33.64 16.05 3.89
N LYS A 136 -34.44 15.02 3.52
CA LYS A 136 -35.33 14.31 4.47
C LYS A 136 -34.54 13.36 5.39
N TRP A 137 -33.37 12.92 4.96
CA TRP A 137 -32.51 12.03 5.75
C TRP A 137 -31.63 12.91 6.64
N ARG A 138 -31.85 12.87 7.93
CA ARG A 138 -31.13 13.68 8.94
C ARG A 138 -29.82 13.03 9.41
N TYR A 139 -29.11 12.33 8.54
CA TYR A 139 -27.76 11.90 8.91
C TYR A 139 -26.84 13.12 8.90
N ARG A 140 -26.19 13.37 10.04
CA ARG A 140 -25.15 14.39 10.12
C ARG A 140 -23.88 13.82 9.52
N PHE A 141 -23.20 14.60 8.71
CA PHE A 141 -21.85 14.26 8.28
C PHE A 141 -20.97 13.98 9.50
N THR A 142 -20.42 12.78 9.57
CA THR A 142 -19.45 12.42 10.58
C THR A 142 -18.07 12.95 10.19
N PRO A 143 -17.19 13.26 11.15
CA PRO A 143 -15.81 13.65 10.87
C PRO A 143 -15.07 12.59 10.05
N ASN A 144 -13.97 12.96 9.40
CA ASN A 144 -13.12 12.03 8.65
C ASN A 144 -12.26 11.12 9.54
N TYR A 145 -12.40 11.19 10.85
CA TYR A 145 -11.78 10.23 11.78
C TYR A 145 -12.84 9.32 12.43
N PRO A 146 -12.48 8.10 12.85
CA PRO A 146 -13.43 7.16 13.46
C PRO A 146 -13.73 7.57 14.91
N VAL A 147 -14.87 8.24 15.13
CA VAL A 147 -15.30 8.75 16.45
C VAL A 147 -15.56 7.66 17.48
N GLN A 148 -15.81 6.41 17.04
CA GLN A 148 -16.06 5.27 17.95
C GLN A 148 -14.78 4.73 18.60
N ILE A 149 -13.62 5.05 18.07
CA ILE A 149 -12.32 4.51 18.51
C ILE A 149 -11.50 5.59 19.23
N LEU A 150 -11.74 6.86 18.91
CA LEU A 150 -10.97 7.98 19.44
C LEU A 150 -11.82 8.78 20.42
N ASP A 151 -11.43 8.79 21.68
CA ASP A 151 -12.06 9.64 22.74
C ASP A 151 -11.80 11.14 22.52
N SER A 152 -10.84 11.48 21.67
CA SER A 152 -10.46 12.84 21.35
C SER A 152 -10.45 13.08 19.83
N GLN A 153 -10.47 14.35 19.43
CA GLN A 153 -10.30 14.72 18.03
C GLN A 153 -8.98 14.18 17.49
N PHE A 154 -9.00 13.65 16.27
CA PHE A 154 -7.80 13.25 15.58
C PHE A 154 -6.91 14.47 15.30
N THR A 155 -5.80 14.57 16.03
CA THR A 155 -4.82 15.65 15.88
C THR A 155 -3.62 15.16 15.08
N ARG A 156 -2.81 16.10 14.58
CA ARG A 156 -1.55 15.77 13.92
C ARG A 156 -0.65 14.97 14.84
N HIS A 157 -0.16 13.84 14.36
CA HIS A 157 0.77 12.99 15.11
C HIS A 157 1.66 12.19 14.15
N GLN A 158 2.79 11.75 14.67
CA GLN A 158 3.73 10.92 13.94
C GLN A 158 3.53 9.45 14.29
N ALA A 159 3.76 8.58 13.32
CA ALA A 159 3.71 7.14 13.49
C ALA A 159 4.85 6.47 12.74
N VAL A 160 5.47 5.48 13.37
CA VAL A 160 6.43 4.58 12.73
C VAL A 160 5.84 3.19 12.74
N LEU A 161 5.75 2.57 11.58
CA LEU A 161 5.17 1.24 11.38
C LEU A 161 6.24 0.30 10.86
N LEU A 162 6.32 -0.88 11.44
CA LEU A 162 7.12 -2.00 10.93
C LEU A 162 6.18 -3.12 10.55
N HIS A 163 6.24 -3.56 9.30
CA HIS A 163 5.48 -4.69 8.80
C HIS A 163 6.42 -5.79 8.33
N THR A 164 6.18 -7.02 8.77
CA THR A 164 6.96 -8.19 8.38
C THR A 164 6.02 -9.32 8.00
N ARG A 165 6.29 -9.96 6.85
CA ARG A 165 5.53 -11.12 6.37
C ARG A 165 6.49 -12.23 6.00
N LEU A 166 6.23 -13.41 6.55
CA LEU A 166 6.91 -14.65 6.20
C LEU A 166 5.87 -15.63 5.65
N SER A 167 6.07 -16.10 4.42
CA SER A 167 5.22 -17.13 3.81
C SER A 167 6.08 -18.33 3.44
N ILE A 168 5.60 -19.54 3.79
CA ILE A 168 6.27 -20.80 3.51
C ILE A 168 5.29 -21.71 2.78
N THR A 169 5.67 -22.14 1.57
CA THR A 169 4.93 -23.10 0.75
C THR A 169 5.77 -24.39 0.66
N PRO A 170 5.59 -25.37 1.56
CA PRO A 170 6.36 -26.59 1.55
C PRO A 170 6.15 -27.36 0.23
N GLY A 171 7.20 -27.98 -0.29
CA GLY A 171 7.09 -28.74 -1.53
C GLY A 171 6.67 -27.94 -2.75
N GLN A 172 7.03 -26.65 -2.81
CA GLN A 172 6.80 -25.80 -3.99
C GLN A 172 7.38 -26.45 -5.23
N ARG A 173 6.57 -26.60 -6.29
CA ARG A 173 6.98 -27.20 -7.57
C ARG A 173 7.06 -26.13 -8.64
N TYR A 174 7.90 -26.41 -9.64
CA TYR A 174 8.15 -25.52 -10.77
C TYR A 174 8.07 -26.28 -12.08
N ILE A 175 7.60 -25.61 -13.12
CA ILE A 175 7.82 -26.01 -14.52
C ILE A 175 8.97 -25.16 -15.03
N GLU A 176 9.92 -25.80 -15.68
CA GLU A 176 11.07 -25.16 -16.31
C GLU A 176 10.81 -24.99 -17.79
N PHE A 177 10.94 -23.74 -18.26
CA PHE A 177 10.95 -23.38 -19.66
C PHE A 177 12.36 -22.94 -20.06
N PRO A 178 12.71 -22.92 -21.36
CA PRO A 178 14.05 -22.54 -21.79
C PRO A 178 14.58 -21.19 -21.22
N ASN A 179 13.70 -20.26 -20.92
CA ASN A 179 14.08 -18.90 -20.50
C ASN A 179 13.55 -18.48 -19.12
N TYR A 180 12.72 -19.30 -18.46
CA TYR A 180 12.14 -18.97 -17.14
C TYR A 180 11.59 -20.21 -16.43
N LYS A 181 11.43 -20.10 -15.11
CA LYS A 181 10.72 -21.09 -14.28
C LYS A 181 9.40 -20.51 -13.79
N MET A 182 8.35 -21.31 -13.85
CA MET A 182 7.02 -20.94 -13.36
C MET A 182 6.62 -21.81 -12.17
N ALA A 183 6.24 -21.19 -11.06
CA ALA A 183 5.71 -21.89 -9.90
C ALA A 183 4.31 -22.45 -10.21
N ILE A 184 4.11 -23.76 -10.03
CA ILE A 184 2.84 -24.46 -10.27
C ILE A 184 2.10 -24.82 -8.97
N GLY A 185 2.59 -24.35 -7.84
CA GLY A 185 1.99 -24.61 -6.53
C GLY A 185 2.59 -25.80 -5.79
N SER A 186 1.90 -26.22 -4.76
CA SER A 186 2.31 -27.30 -3.86
C SER A 186 1.08 -28.16 -3.51
N ARG A 187 1.33 -29.41 -3.06
CA ARG A 187 0.30 -30.26 -2.44
C ARG A 187 -0.02 -29.83 -1.01
N TYR A 188 0.84 -29.06 -0.40
CA TYR A 188 0.71 -28.60 0.97
C TYR A 188 0.16 -27.17 1.02
N PRO A 189 -0.52 -26.79 2.12
CA PRO A 189 -0.98 -25.42 2.30
C PRO A 189 0.19 -24.45 2.43
N THR A 190 -0.04 -23.19 2.08
CA THR A 190 0.89 -22.11 2.35
C THR A 190 0.63 -21.56 3.75
N PHE A 191 1.64 -21.51 4.58
CA PHE A 191 1.60 -20.88 5.90
C PHE A 191 2.12 -19.45 5.78
N THR A 192 1.35 -18.50 6.29
CA THR A 192 1.74 -17.08 6.27
C THR A 192 1.66 -16.53 7.69
N LEU A 193 2.78 -15.96 8.14
CA LEU A 193 2.85 -15.15 9.36
C LEU A 193 2.95 -13.68 8.95
N ASP A 194 1.99 -12.90 9.42
CA ASP A 194 1.91 -11.46 9.18
C ASP A 194 2.03 -10.72 10.52
N TYR A 195 2.97 -9.82 10.64
CA TYR A 195 3.21 -9.07 11.86
C TYR A 195 3.38 -7.59 11.56
N THR A 196 2.55 -6.78 12.20
CA THR A 196 2.63 -5.32 12.10
C THR A 196 2.77 -4.72 13.51
N LYS A 197 3.75 -3.86 13.69
CA LYS A 197 3.99 -3.13 14.94
C LYS A 197 4.05 -1.64 14.69
N GLY A 198 3.24 -0.88 15.43
CA GLY A 198 3.42 0.55 15.62
C GLY A 198 4.49 0.81 16.67
N ILE A 199 5.47 1.62 16.35
CA ILE A 199 6.49 2.07 17.29
C ILE A 199 6.02 3.43 17.80
N LYS A 200 5.74 3.49 19.10
CA LYS A 200 5.35 4.74 19.75
C LYS A 200 6.61 5.57 20.01
N ASN A 201 6.57 6.81 19.58
CA ASN A 201 7.54 7.84 19.94
C ASN A 201 7.16 8.44 21.29
#